data_fe1eb55d9a8cde3125cbd9150dc890a0
#
_entry.id   fe1eb55d9a8cde3125cbd9150dc890a0
#
_cell.length_a   1.000
_cell.length_b   1.000
_cell.length_c   1.000
_cell.angle_alpha   90.00
_cell.angle_beta   90.00
_cell.angle_gamma   90.00
#
_symmetry.space_group_name_H-M   'P 1'
#
loop_
_entity.id
_entity.type
_entity.pdbx_description
1 polymer ?
#
loop_
_entity_poly.entity_id
_entity_poly.type
_entity_poly.pdbx_seq_one_letter_code
_entity_poly.pdbx_strand_id
1 'polypeptide(L)'
;VEFYTDRHGVIRRAAALKQGYTDAQLHAHVKSGRLLDLGEGAYLLPGALPVGSERGDAHYRMRCIAFGSAGRGAAPVLGHQSAAALHGLKLLKPDLDRVHVFSGRRGGGHMRNRRHVHPGKIDDAEAVAVDGVLVTSVARTAVDIACCGDFAQALTALDGALRLGATVDQLKAELEARRRTGSAMATRALTFADGDSESVGESWSRAQLILAGLPVPSLQVWYPGRKRRHRVDFDWGGRLIGEFDGLRKYQRDLRPDETVTQAVMREKAREDELRALGLMVIRWIWADLEAGRVVPLVREWIARLHLA
;
A
#
# COMPACT_ATOMS: atom_id res chain seq x y z
N VAL A 1 30.21 18.42 5.99
CA VAL A 1 29.20 19.47 6.32
C VAL A 1 28.00 18.75 6.84
N GLU A 2 27.67 18.93 8.12
CA GLU A 2 26.60 18.23 8.82
C GLU A 2 25.40 19.16 8.93
N PHE A 3 24.28 18.75 8.35
CA PHE A 3 23.02 19.50 8.50
C PHE A 3 22.32 19.12 9.81
N TYR A 4 21.76 20.07 10.51
CA TYR A 4 20.84 19.79 11.61
C TYR A 4 19.53 19.22 11.08
N THR A 5 19.16 18.07 11.61
CA THR A 5 17.91 17.38 11.28
C THR A 5 16.95 17.43 12.46
N ASP A 6 15.66 17.41 12.18
CA ASP A 6 14.64 17.20 13.19
C ASP A 6 14.58 15.68 13.59
N ARG A 7 13.69 15.36 14.52
CA ARG A 7 13.51 13.97 15.00
C ARG A 7 13.19 12.95 13.89
N HIS A 8 12.78 13.40 12.72
CA HIS A 8 12.47 12.55 11.56
C HIS A 8 13.61 12.52 10.53
N GLY A 9 14.73 13.15 10.81
CA GLY A 9 15.84 13.28 9.87
C GLY A 9 15.61 14.36 8.79
N VAL A 10 14.57 15.19 8.94
CA VAL A 10 14.24 16.25 7.98
C VAL A 10 15.07 17.50 8.29
N ILE A 11 15.71 18.04 7.27
CA ILE A 11 16.42 19.32 7.31
C ILE A 11 15.43 20.43 7.00
N ARG A 12 15.22 21.34 7.95
CA ARG A 12 14.34 22.49 7.77
C ARG A 12 15.12 23.68 7.23
N ARG A 13 14.62 24.35 6.17
CA ARG A 13 15.23 25.56 5.61
C ARG A 13 15.60 26.58 6.69
N ALA A 14 14.68 26.86 7.62
CA ALA A 14 14.92 27.82 8.69
C ALA A 14 16.09 27.41 9.62
N ALA A 15 16.25 26.10 9.89
CA ALA A 15 17.37 25.60 10.67
C ALA A 15 18.68 25.67 9.89
N ALA A 16 18.67 25.31 8.61
CA ALA A 16 19.85 25.43 7.75
C ALA A 16 20.35 26.89 7.59
N LEU A 17 19.41 27.83 7.43
CA LEU A 17 19.77 29.26 7.39
C LEU A 17 20.42 29.74 8.70
N LYS A 18 19.94 29.27 9.86
CA LYS A 18 20.57 29.55 11.17
C LYS A 18 21.97 28.95 11.31
N GLN A 19 22.25 27.84 10.60
CA GLN A 19 23.59 27.25 10.52
C GLN A 19 24.55 28.00 9.56
N GLY A 20 24.08 29.08 8.90
CA GLY A 20 24.88 29.88 7.99
C GLY A 20 24.77 29.47 6.52
N TYR A 21 23.90 28.51 6.15
CA TYR A 21 23.62 28.22 4.74
C TYR A 21 22.79 29.32 4.11
N THR A 22 22.98 29.52 2.81
CA THR A 22 22.14 30.39 2.00
C THR A 22 21.15 29.58 1.16
N ASP A 23 20.07 30.22 0.70
CA ASP A 23 19.13 29.57 -0.23
C ASP A 23 19.81 29.10 -1.51
N ALA A 24 20.76 29.86 -2.03
CA ALA A 24 21.54 29.49 -3.20
C ALA A 24 22.33 28.19 -2.97
N GLN A 25 22.93 28.03 -1.80
CA GLN A 25 23.65 26.80 -1.43
C GLN A 25 22.70 25.63 -1.28
N LEU A 26 21.53 25.81 -0.64
CA LEU A 26 20.51 24.75 -0.53
C LEU A 26 20.02 24.31 -1.90
N HIS A 27 19.72 25.24 -2.81
CA HIS A 27 19.37 24.91 -4.20
C HIS A 27 20.49 24.20 -4.94
N ALA A 28 21.76 24.61 -4.76
CA ALA A 28 22.90 23.93 -5.35
C ALA A 28 23.04 22.49 -4.82
N HIS A 29 22.80 22.24 -3.53
CA HIS A 29 22.78 20.90 -2.95
C HIS A 29 21.65 20.03 -3.50
N VAL A 30 20.46 20.59 -3.73
CA VAL A 30 19.35 19.88 -4.39
C VAL A 30 19.73 19.55 -5.84
N LYS A 31 20.24 20.52 -6.60
CA LYS A 31 20.65 20.34 -7.99
C LYS A 31 21.76 19.30 -8.16
N SER A 32 22.69 19.23 -7.21
CA SER A 32 23.78 18.23 -7.21
C SER A 32 23.37 16.87 -6.65
N GLY A 33 22.11 16.69 -6.23
CA GLY A 33 21.64 15.45 -5.62
C GLY A 33 22.16 15.17 -4.20
N ARG A 34 22.83 16.12 -3.57
CA ARG A 34 23.26 16.01 -2.16
C ARG A 34 22.09 16.13 -1.17
N LEU A 35 21.05 16.83 -1.57
CA LEU A 35 19.79 16.93 -0.84
C LEU A 35 18.62 16.57 -1.76
N LEU A 36 17.58 15.95 -1.18
CA LEU A 36 16.29 15.73 -1.81
C LEU A 36 15.32 16.81 -1.33
N ASP A 37 14.63 17.48 -2.25
CA ASP A 37 13.61 18.47 -1.93
C ASP A 37 12.28 17.76 -1.59
N LEU A 38 11.85 17.87 -0.33
CA LEU A 38 10.57 17.36 0.15
C LEU A 38 9.41 18.35 -0.06
N GLY A 39 9.71 19.59 -0.46
CA GLY A 39 8.77 20.69 -0.51
C GLY A 39 8.67 21.45 0.81
N GLU A 40 7.98 22.62 0.78
CA GLU A 40 7.73 23.50 1.96
C GLU A 40 9.00 23.90 2.73
N GLY A 41 10.14 24.00 2.05
CA GLY A 41 11.42 24.31 2.68
C GLY A 41 11.94 23.18 3.58
N ALA A 42 11.67 21.96 3.22
CA ALA A 42 12.15 20.75 3.87
C ALA A 42 13.02 19.95 2.91
N TYR A 43 14.08 19.37 3.40
CA TYR A 43 15.04 18.60 2.63
C TYR A 43 15.39 17.31 3.37
N LEU A 44 15.93 16.35 2.64
CA LEU A 44 16.37 15.05 3.16
C LEU A 44 17.71 14.65 2.57
N LEU A 45 18.56 13.99 3.35
CA LEU A 45 19.76 13.37 2.83
C LEU A 45 19.36 12.09 2.04
N PRO A 46 19.89 11.89 0.82
CA PRO A 46 19.56 10.71 0.00
C PRO A 46 19.81 9.37 0.70
N GLY A 47 20.81 9.31 1.59
CA GLY A 47 21.15 8.12 2.37
C GLY A 47 20.14 7.76 3.47
N ALA A 48 19.19 8.65 3.80
CA ALA A 48 18.12 8.38 4.74
C ALA A 48 16.98 7.54 4.12
N LEU A 49 16.99 7.34 2.79
CA LEU A 49 16.02 6.51 2.09
C LEU A 49 16.57 5.11 1.79
N PRO A 50 15.71 4.09 1.81
CA PRO A 50 16.12 2.75 1.41
C PRO A 50 16.55 2.71 -0.06
N VAL A 51 17.33 1.70 -0.41
CA VAL A 51 17.72 1.41 -1.80
C VAL A 51 16.67 0.49 -2.41
N GLY A 52 16.43 0.64 -3.71
CA GLY A 52 15.53 -0.23 -4.47
C GLY A 52 14.10 0.32 -4.56
N SER A 53 13.15 -0.56 -4.82
CA SER A 53 11.77 -0.21 -5.19
C SER A 53 10.95 0.45 -4.06
N GLU A 54 11.37 0.32 -2.80
CA GLU A 54 10.71 0.99 -1.67
C GLU A 54 11.09 2.48 -1.54
N ARG A 55 12.09 2.91 -2.31
CA ARG A 55 12.60 4.29 -2.24
C ARG A 55 11.53 5.34 -2.55
N GLY A 56 10.67 5.08 -3.54
CA GLY A 56 9.59 5.99 -3.93
C GLY A 56 8.57 6.18 -2.81
N ASP A 57 8.09 5.07 -2.23
CA ASP A 57 7.15 5.09 -1.11
C ASP A 57 7.75 5.79 0.11
N ALA A 58 9.01 5.45 0.45
CA ALA A 58 9.71 6.07 1.57
C ALA A 58 9.92 7.57 1.36
N HIS A 59 10.27 8.00 0.15
CA HIS A 59 10.39 9.42 -0.18
C HIS A 59 9.07 10.15 -0.03
N TYR A 60 7.97 9.56 -0.54
CA TYR A 60 6.64 10.15 -0.40
C TYR A 60 6.21 10.23 1.08
N ARG A 61 6.47 9.18 1.86
CA ARG A 61 6.23 9.19 3.31
C ARG A 61 6.97 10.33 4.01
N MET A 62 8.24 10.55 3.68
CA MET A 62 9.02 11.65 4.23
C MET A 62 8.48 13.03 3.83
N ARG A 63 7.96 13.17 2.59
CA ARG A 63 7.25 14.39 2.17
C ARG A 63 6.01 14.65 3.02
N CYS A 64 5.21 13.61 3.30
CA CYS A 64 4.04 13.71 4.17
C CYS A 64 4.42 14.13 5.60
N ILE A 65 5.46 13.52 6.18
CA ILE A 65 5.98 13.90 7.50
C ILE A 65 6.47 15.35 7.49
N ALA A 66 7.28 15.72 6.50
CA ALA A 66 7.82 17.07 6.38
C ALA A 66 6.72 18.15 6.30
N PHE A 67 5.65 17.84 5.57
CA PHE A 67 4.50 18.72 5.44
C PHE A 67 3.67 18.78 6.73
N GLY A 68 3.29 17.63 7.29
CA GLY A 68 2.42 17.55 8.48
C GLY A 68 3.07 18.09 9.75
N SER A 69 4.41 18.07 9.84
CA SER A 69 5.19 18.57 10.99
C SER A 69 5.77 19.97 10.79
N ALA A 70 5.32 20.74 9.79
CA ALA A 70 5.91 22.04 9.44
C ALA A 70 5.70 23.16 10.47
N GLY A 71 4.89 22.98 11.50
CA GLY A 71 4.79 23.87 12.68
C GLY A 71 4.23 25.27 12.42
N ARG A 72 3.50 25.51 11.33
CA ARG A 72 2.92 26.81 11.00
C ARG A 72 1.38 26.77 11.12
N GLY A 73 0.84 27.33 12.17
CA GLY A 73 -0.60 27.39 12.42
C GLY A 73 -1.19 26.08 12.98
N ALA A 74 -2.50 25.87 12.80
CA ALA A 74 -3.13 24.61 13.17
C ALA A 74 -2.54 23.47 12.32
N ALA A 75 -2.20 22.35 12.97
CA ALA A 75 -1.62 21.20 12.30
C ALA A 75 -2.61 20.65 11.25
N PRO A 76 -2.20 20.51 9.97
CA PRO A 76 -3.07 19.99 8.94
C PRO A 76 -3.31 18.49 9.18
N VAL A 77 -4.56 18.04 8.97
CA VAL A 77 -4.85 16.60 8.96
C VAL A 77 -4.61 16.07 7.55
N LEU A 78 -3.69 15.12 7.42
CA LEU A 78 -3.45 14.42 6.16
C LEU A 78 -4.51 13.35 5.93
N GLY A 79 -4.86 13.11 4.66
CA GLY A 79 -5.83 12.09 4.27
C GLY A 79 -5.38 11.31 3.04
N HIS A 80 -6.26 10.41 2.55
CA HIS A 80 -6.06 9.66 1.31
C HIS A 80 -4.66 8.99 1.25
N GLN A 81 -3.95 9.11 0.12
CA GLN A 81 -2.62 8.50 -0.07
C GLN A 81 -1.60 8.96 0.97
N SER A 82 -1.72 10.19 1.47
CA SER A 82 -0.78 10.71 2.47
C SER A 82 -0.97 10.07 3.84
N ALA A 83 -2.22 9.88 4.27
CA ALA A 83 -2.52 9.13 5.48
C ALA A 83 -2.16 7.64 5.31
N ALA A 84 -2.47 7.05 4.14
CA ALA A 84 -2.08 5.68 3.81
C ALA A 84 -0.57 5.45 3.95
N ALA A 85 0.26 6.35 3.42
CA ALA A 85 1.72 6.28 3.53
C ALA A 85 2.20 6.31 4.98
N LEU A 86 1.55 7.08 5.86
CA LEU A 86 1.89 7.15 7.28
C LEU A 86 1.43 5.91 8.06
N HIS A 87 0.25 5.38 7.75
CA HIS A 87 -0.24 4.13 8.33
C HIS A 87 0.49 2.87 7.83
N GLY A 88 1.29 2.98 6.76
CA GLY A 88 1.88 1.82 6.10
C GLY A 88 0.87 1.03 5.25
N LEU A 89 -0.29 1.62 4.95
CA LEU A 89 -1.30 1.04 4.06
C LEU A 89 -0.79 1.06 2.63
N LYS A 90 -0.47 -0.11 2.09
CA LYS A 90 0.02 -0.26 0.72
C LYS A 90 -1.14 -0.17 -0.27
N LEU A 91 -0.95 0.57 -1.34
CA LEU A 91 -1.97 0.88 -2.34
C LEU A 91 -1.60 0.35 -3.72
N LEU A 92 -2.62 0.04 -4.52
CA LEU A 92 -2.44 -0.33 -5.93
C LEU A 92 -2.25 0.93 -6.78
N LYS A 93 -1.06 1.06 -7.41
CA LYS A 93 -0.73 2.15 -8.34
C LYS A 93 -1.14 3.55 -7.85
N PRO A 94 -0.72 3.96 -6.64
CA PRO A 94 -1.10 5.25 -6.10
C PRO A 94 -0.46 6.41 -6.87
N ASP A 95 -1.19 7.53 -7.02
CA ASP A 95 -0.59 8.82 -7.39
C ASP A 95 0.09 9.42 -6.15
N LEU A 96 1.42 9.45 -6.14
CA LEU A 96 2.23 9.99 -5.05
C LEU A 96 2.82 11.38 -5.36
N ASP A 97 2.31 12.07 -6.36
CA ASP A 97 2.83 13.38 -6.76
C ASP A 97 2.48 14.48 -5.74
N ARG A 98 1.36 14.35 -5.05
CA ARG A 98 0.80 15.37 -4.16
C ARG A 98 0.61 14.86 -2.74
N VAL A 99 0.81 15.76 -1.78
CA VAL A 99 0.40 15.55 -0.39
C VAL A 99 -1.08 15.91 -0.26
N HIS A 100 -1.88 14.98 0.26
CA HIS A 100 -3.32 15.13 0.45
C HIS A 100 -3.62 15.61 1.86
N VAL A 101 -4.34 16.74 1.98
CA VAL A 101 -4.68 17.38 3.25
C VAL A 101 -6.14 17.77 3.28
N PHE A 102 -6.73 17.83 4.46
CA PHE A 102 -8.06 18.39 4.65
C PHE A 102 -8.00 19.89 4.99
N SER A 103 -8.92 20.67 4.40
CA SER A 103 -8.99 22.11 4.60
C SER A 103 -9.51 22.52 5.97
N GLY A 104 -10.16 21.63 6.71
CA GLY A 104 -10.91 21.91 7.91
C GLY A 104 -12.22 22.72 7.65
N ARG A 105 -12.59 22.92 6.38
CA ARG A 105 -13.75 23.71 5.95
C ARG A 105 -14.62 22.90 4.99
N ARG A 106 -15.95 23.16 4.97
CA ARG A 106 -16.89 22.48 4.07
C ARG A 106 -16.64 22.72 2.57
N GLY A 107 -15.97 23.81 2.22
CA GLY A 107 -15.64 24.18 0.83
C GLY A 107 -14.16 24.48 0.67
N GLY A 108 -13.74 24.87 -0.57
CA GLY A 108 -12.39 25.34 -0.85
C GLY A 108 -11.39 24.24 -1.17
N GLY A 109 -11.85 23.08 -1.67
CA GLY A 109 -10.95 22.08 -2.23
C GLY A 109 -10.23 22.63 -3.46
N HIS A 110 -8.92 22.43 -3.55
CA HIS A 110 -8.12 22.84 -4.71
C HIS A 110 -6.85 22.00 -4.83
N MET A 111 -6.34 21.93 -6.04
CA MET A 111 -5.01 21.39 -6.31
C MET A 111 -4.05 22.55 -6.60
N ARG A 112 -2.95 22.59 -5.90
CA ARG A 112 -1.91 23.60 -6.14
C ARG A 112 -0.53 23.01 -5.88
N ASN A 113 0.37 23.14 -6.84
CA ASN A 113 1.73 22.60 -6.75
C ASN A 113 1.72 21.10 -6.34
N ARG A 114 2.41 20.76 -5.26
CA ARG A 114 2.53 19.42 -4.70
C ARG A 114 1.46 19.11 -3.63
N ARG A 115 0.34 19.82 -3.61
CA ARG A 115 -0.75 19.63 -2.64
C ARG A 115 -2.09 19.38 -3.33
N HIS A 116 -2.87 18.48 -2.74
CA HIS A 116 -4.27 18.32 -2.99
C HIS A 116 -5.02 18.62 -1.69
N VAL A 117 -5.73 19.75 -1.66
CA VAL A 117 -6.53 20.16 -0.51
C VAL A 117 -7.94 19.63 -0.72
N HIS A 118 -8.38 18.73 0.14
CA HIS A 118 -9.74 18.19 0.14
C HIS A 118 -10.64 19.06 1.03
N PRO A 119 -11.88 19.38 0.58
CA PRO A 119 -12.85 19.99 1.44
C PRO A 119 -13.32 18.99 2.49
N GLY A 120 -13.60 19.47 3.68
CA GLY A 120 -14.14 18.65 4.75
C GLY A 120 -13.56 19.04 6.09
N LYS A 121 -14.40 18.93 7.11
CA LYS A 121 -14.01 19.02 8.51
C LYS A 121 -13.69 17.60 8.98
N ILE A 122 -12.60 17.46 9.65
CA ILE A 122 -12.22 16.22 10.32
C ILE A 122 -12.42 16.46 11.80
N ASP A 123 -13.26 15.66 12.41
CA ASP A 123 -13.50 15.73 13.85
C ASP A 123 -12.32 15.05 14.60
N ASP A 124 -12.09 15.45 15.84
CA ASP A 124 -10.93 14.96 16.62
C ASP A 124 -10.93 13.43 16.76
N ALA A 125 -12.09 12.79 16.78
CA ALA A 125 -12.23 11.34 16.82
C ALA A 125 -11.84 10.64 15.50
N GLU A 126 -11.77 11.38 14.38
CA GLU A 126 -11.39 10.86 13.06
C GLU A 126 -9.91 11.08 12.75
N ALA A 127 -9.22 11.89 13.55
CA ALA A 127 -7.81 12.19 13.39
C ALA A 127 -6.99 11.41 14.42
N VAL A 128 -5.91 10.77 13.97
CA VAL A 128 -4.96 10.08 14.81
C VAL A 128 -3.54 10.61 14.55
N ALA A 129 -2.68 10.56 15.56
CA ALA A 129 -1.31 10.98 15.41
C ALA A 129 -0.42 9.78 15.02
N VAL A 130 0.23 9.86 13.86
CA VAL A 130 1.24 8.90 13.41
C VAL A 130 2.54 9.67 13.20
N ASP A 131 3.60 9.27 13.88
CA ASP A 131 4.90 9.97 13.88
C ASP A 131 4.77 11.48 14.20
N GLY A 132 3.79 11.83 15.04
CA GLY A 132 3.52 13.23 15.43
C GLY A 132 2.88 14.08 14.33
N VAL A 133 2.36 13.45 13.27
CA VAL A 133 1.55 14.08 12.21
C VAL A 133 0.11 13.63 12.37
N LEU A 134 -0.83 14.56 12.28
CA LEU A 134 -2.25 14.25 12.30
C LEU A 134 -2.68 13.68 10.95
N VAL A 135 -3.31 12.52 10.97
CA VAL A 135 -3.83 11.82 9.78
C VAL A 135 -5.24 11.28 10.06
N THR A 136 -6.02 11.05 9.02
CA THR A 136 -7.29 10.33 9.15
C THR A 136 -7.07 8.90 9.65
N SER A 137 -8.02 8.32 10.39
CA SER A 137 -7.96 6.92 10.84
C SER A 137 -7.75 5.96 9.67
N VAL A 138 -7.30 4.72 9.94
CA VAL A 138 -7.10 3.69 8.91
C VAL A 138 -8.40 3.45 8.14
N ALA A 139 -9.53 3.28 8.83
CA ALA A 139 -10.83 3.03 8.21
C ALA A 139 -11.25 4.20 7.31
N ARG A 140 -11.16 5.44 7.82
CA ARG A 140 -11.47 6.65 7.04
C ARG A 140 -10.56 6.77 5.81
N THR A 141 -9.27 6.54 5.97
CA THR A 141 -8.28 6.61 4.90
C THR A 141 -8.61 5.61 3.78
N ALA A 142 -8.88 4.36 4.13
CA ALA A 142 -9.19 3.31 3.16
C ALA A 142 -10.50 3.59 2.41
N VAL A 143 -11.53 4.06 3.11
CA VAL A 143 -12.81 4.42 2.49
C VAL A 143 -12.68 5.61 1.54
N ASP A 144 -11.94 6.66 1.93
CA ASP A 144 -11.71 7.82 1.06
C ASP A 144 -10.95 7.41 -0.22
N ILE A 145 -9.97 6.48 -0.13
CA ILE A 145 -9.25 5.93 -1.28
C ILE A 145 -10.17 5.04 -2.12
N ALA A 146 -10.94 4.16 -1.49
CA ALA A 146 -11.87 3.27 -2.19
C ALA A 146 -12.94 4.04 -2.99
N CYS A 147 -13.39 5.18 -2.50
CA CYS A 147 -14.33 6.05 -3.21
C CYS A 147 -13.70 6.80 -4.40
N CYS A 148 -12.39 6.96 -4.43
CA CYS A 148 -11.69 7.69 -5.51
C CYS A 148 -11.12 6.76 -6.60
N GLY A 149 -11.00 5.46 -6.33
CA GLY A 149 -10.37 4.47 -7.19
C GLY A 149 -11.32 3.65 -8.04
N ASP A 150 -10.77 2.78 -8.87
CA ASP A 150 -11.49 1.67 -9.48
C ASP A 150 -11.74 0.53 -8.48
N PHE A 151 -12.41 -0.54 -8.93
CA PHE A 151 -12.73 -1.69 -8.07
C PHE A 151 -11.48 -2.35 -7.48
N ALA A 152 -10.39 -2.48 -8.26
CA ALA A 152 -9.17 -3.11 -7.80
C ALA A 152 -8.44 -2.25 -6.76
N GLN A 153 -8.39 -0.95 -6.97
CA GLN A 153 -7.83 0.01 -6.01
C GLN A 153 -8.65 0.06 -4.72
N ALA A 154 -9.98 0.05 -4.84
CA ALA A 154 -10.90 0.02 -3.72
C ALA A 154 -10.72 -1.25 -2.89
N LEU A 155 -10.74 -2.43 -3.53
CA LEU A 155 -10.57 -3.72 -2.85
C LEU A 155 -9.20 -3.79 -2.14
N THR A 156 -8.12 -3.38 -2.83
CA THR A 156 -6.77 -3.37 -2.26
C THR A 156 -6.66 -2.48 -1.01
N ALA A 157 -7.28 -1.30 -1.04
CA ALA A 157 -7.27 -0.40 0.10
C ALA A 157 -8.07 -0.96 1.29
N LEU A 158 -9.21 -1.58 1.03
CA LEU A 158 -10.06 -2.18 2.06
C LEU A 158 -9.45 -3.45 2.66
N ASP A 159 -8.90 -4.36 1.84
CA ASP A 159 -8.15 -5.53 2.30
C ASP A 159 -6.98 -5.10 3.20
N GLY A 160 -6.21 -4.09 2.75
CA GLY A 160 -5.11 -3.54 3.50
C GLY A 160 -5.52 -2.91 4.83
N ALA A 161 -6.68 -2.25 4.88
CA ALA A 161 -7.21 -1.68 6.12
C ALA A 161 -7.62 -2.76 7.13
N LEU A 162 -8.28 -3.83 6.67
CA LEU A 162 -8.62 -4.99 7.51
C LEU A 162 -7.35 -5.61 8.09
N ARG A 163 -6.31 -5.80 7.29
CA ARG A 163 -5.01 -6.31 7.73
C ARG A 163 -4.32 -5.40 8.75
N LEU A 164 -4.54 -4.09 8.70
CA LEU A 164 -4.06 -3.12 9.68
C LEU A 164 -4.97 -3.02 10.93
N GLY A 165 -5.96 -3.89 11.05
CA GLY A 165 -6.82 -3.99 12.23
C GLY A 165 -8.10 -3.16 12.19
N ALA A 166 -8.45 -2.53 11.07
CA ALA A 166 -9.79 -1.98 10.90
C ALA A 166 -10.81 -3.14 10.83
N THR A 167 -12.03 -2.90 11.28
CA THR A 167 -13.12 -3.89 11.17
C THR A 167 -14.04 -3.57 9.99
N VAL A 168 -14.76 -4.58 9.49
CA VAL A 168 -15.78 -4.39 8.44
C VAL A 168 -16.84 -3.37 8.90
N ASP A 169 -17.24 -3.41 10.17
CA ASP A 169 -18.21 -2.48 10.73
C ASP A 169 -17.70 -1.04 10.74
N GLN A 170 -16.41 -0.82 11.07
CA GLN A 170 -15.79 0.51 10.98
C GLN A 170 -15.76 1.02 9.55
N LEU A 171 -15.39 0.17 8.57
CA LEU A 171 -15.37 0.55 7.15
C LEU A 171 -16.78 0.87 6.63
N LYS A 172 -17.78 0.08 7.03
CA LYS A 172 -19.18 0.31 6.69
C LYS A 172 -19.70 1.61 7.31
N ALA A 173 -19.46 1.84 8.59
CA ALA A 173 -19.84 3.07 9.28
C ALA A 173 -19.23 4.31 8.59
N GLU A 174 -17.97 4.24 8.18
CA GLU A 174 -17.32 5.33 7.44
C GLU A 174 -17.92 5.56 6.04
N LEU A 175 -18.35 4.52 5.34
CA LEU A 175 -19.06 4.65 4.06
C LEU A 175 -20.41 5.33 4.22
N GLU A 176 -21.15 5.01 5.28
CA GLU A 176 -22.48 5.51 5.58
C GLU A 176 -22.46 6.94 6.17
N ALA A 177 -21.39 7.30 6.89
CA ALA A 177 -21.29 8.60 7.61
C ALA A 177 -21.40 9.82 6.70
N ARG A 178 -21.07 9.69 5.38
CA ARG A 178 -21.05 10.82 4.45
C ARG A 178 -21.32 10.38 3.02
N ARG A 179 -21.97 11.26 2.28
CA ARG A 179 -22.08 11.10 0.83
C ARG A 179 -20.72 11.35 0.16
N ARG A 180 -20.23 10.39 -0.62
CA ARG A 180 -19.02 10.47 -1.44
C ARG A 180 -19.33 10.04 -2.88
N THR A 181 -18.70 10.70 -3.83
CA THR A 181 -18.63 10.15 -5.20
C THR A 181 -17.90 8.81 -5.12
N GLY A 182 -18.37 7.81 -5.87
CA GLY A 182 -17.76 6.47 -5.89
C GLY A 182 -18.16 5.54 -4.72
N SER A 183 -19.03 5.97 -3.80
CA SER A 183 -19.48 5.13 -2.68
C SER A 183 -20.07 3.80 -3.11
N ALA A 184 -20.80 3.73 -4.22
CA ALA A 184 -21.35 2.48 -4.74
C ALA A 184 -20.25 1.47 -5.11
N MET A 185 -19.14 1.93 -5.73
CA MET A 185 -17.99 1.11 -6.03
C MET A 185 -17.29 0.64 -4.76
N ALA A 186 -17.09 1.52 -3.80
CA ALA A 186 -16.47 1.20 -2.51
C ALA A 186 -17.36 0.20 -1.71
N THR A 187 -18.68 0.38 -1.70
CA THR A 187 -19.62 -0.57 -1.08
C THR A 187 -19.52 -1.94 -1.75
N ARG A 188 -19.52 -1.99 -3.09
CA ARG A 188 -19.32 -3.25 -3.81
C ARG A 188 -17.96 -3.90 -3.46
N ALA A 189 -16.88 -3.14 -3.39
CA ALA A 189 -15.57 -3.68 -3.02
C ALA A 189 -15.57 -4.20 -1.58
N LEU A 190 -16.26 -3.52 -0.66
CA LEU A 190 -16.35 -3.94 0.75
C LEU A 190 -17.04 -5.31 0.92
N THR A 191 -17.98 -5.70 0.03
CA THR A 191 -18.60 -7.03 0.09
C THR A 191 -17.62 -8.17 -0.20
N PHE A 192 -16.47 -7.86 -0.80
CA PHE A 192 -15.39 -8.81 -1.12
C PHE A 192 -14.13 -8.58 -0.29
N ALA A 193 -14.10 -7.56 0.55
CA ALA A 193 -12.90 -7.22 1.31
C ALA A 193 -12.56 -8.33 2.31
N ASP A 194 -11.25 -8.68 2.37
CA ASP A 194 -10.74 -9.77 3.17
C ASP A 194 -9.32 -9.44 3.67
N GLY A 195 -9.14 -9.44 4.98
CA GLY A 195 -7.87 -9.14 5.63
C GLY A 195 -6.79 -10.21 5.46
N ASP A 196 -7.19 -11.42 5.04
CA ASP A 196 -6.26 -12.52 4.74
C ASP A 196 -5.52 -12.31 3.41
N SER A 197 -5.93 -11.34 2.57
CA SER A 197 -5.12 -10.91 1.42
C SER A 197 -3.87 -10.18 1.90
N GLU A 198 -2.69 -10.80 1.86
CA GLU A 198 -1.46 -10.32 2.52
C GLU A 198 -0.70 -9.26 1.72
N SER A 199 -0.99 -9.11 0.44
CA SER A 199 -0.28 -8.18 -0.45
C SER A 199 -1.20 -7.46 -1.43
N VAL A 200 -0.70 -6.33 -1.96
CA VAL A 200 -1.36 -5.59 -3.05
C VAL A 200 -1.56 -6.46 -4.29
N GLY A 201 -0.62 -7.35 -4.59
CA GLY A 201 -0.72 -8.26 -5.75
C GLY A 201 -1.78 -9.33 -5.56
N GLU A 202 -1.94 -9.86 -4.35
CA GLU A 202 -3.03 -10.78 -4.03
C GLU A 202 -4.39 -10.09 -4.13
N SER A 203 -4.56 -8.90 -3.53
CA SER A 203 -5.80 -8.12 -3.64
C SER A 203 -6.13 -7.79 -5.11
N TRP A 204 -5.12 -7.43 -5.91
CA TRP A 204 -5.33 -7.16 -7.33
C TRP A 204 -5.68 -8.41 -8.13
N SER A 205 -5.07 -9.55 -7.82
CA SER A 205 -5.44 -10.85 -8.38
C SER A 205 -6.91 -11.15 -8.11
N ARG A 206 -7.34 -11.05 -6.85
CA ARG A 206 -8.74 -11.23 -6.44
C ARG A 206 -9.68 -10.29 -7.20
N ALA A 207 -9.31 -9.01 -7.31
CA ALA A 207 -10.13 -8.03 -8.02
C ALA A 207 -10.35 -8.43 -9.49
N GLN A 208 -9.31 -8.89 -10.19
CA GLN A 208 -9.43 -9.35 -11.58
C GLN A 208 -10.33 -10.58 -11.71
N LEU A 209 -10.20 -11.55 -10.79
CA LEU A 209 -11.02 -12.77 -10.77
C LEU A 209 -12.50 -12.45 -10.48
N ILE A 210 -12.78 -11.61 -9.51
CA ILE A 210 -14.13 -11.17 -9.13
C ILE A 210 -14.80 -10.42 -10.29
N LEU A 211 -14.08 -9.50 -10.94
CA LEU A 211 -14.60 -8.75 -12.09
C LEU A 211 -14.88 -9.64 -13.29
N ALA A 212 -14.13 -10.73 -13.45
CA ALA A 212 -14.33 -11.72 -14.49
C ALA A 212 -15.43 -12.75 -14.17
N GLY A 213 -16.08 -12.65 -12.99
CA GLY A 213 -17.13 -13.56 -12.54
C GLY A 213 -16.62 -14.99 -12.26
N LEU A 214 -15.34 -15.16 -11.97
CA LEU A 214 -14.78 -16.44 -11.58
C LEU A 214 -15.05 -16.74 -10.10
N PRO A 215 -15.10 -18.01 -9.67
CA PRO A 215 -15.24 -18.38 -8.28
C PRO A 215 -14.17 -17.70 -7.41
N VAL A 216 -14.62 -17.09 -6.30
CA VAL A 216 -13.71 -16.43 -5.36
C VAL A 216 -12.97 -17.50 -4.57
N PRO A 217 -11.62 -17.49 -4.55
CA PRO A 217 -10.86 -18.48 -3.79
C PRO A 217 -10.92 -18.22 -2.29
N SER A 218 -10.74 -19.26 -1.49
CA SER A 218 -10.34 -19.13 -0.09
C SER A 218 -8.90 -18.67 -0.02
N LEU A 219 -8.57 -17.83 0.99
CA LEU A 219 -7.24 -17.25 1.13
C LEU A 219 -6.45 -17.96 2.23
N GLN A 220 -5.13 -17.97 2.06
CA GLN A 220 -4.16 -18.36 3.09
C GLN A 220 -4.43 -19.75 3.72
N VAL A 221 -4.85 -20.71 2.89
CA VAL A 221 -5.22 -22.08 3.33
C VAL A 221 -3.97 -22.90 3.64
N TRP A 222 -4.04 -23.71 4.70
CA TRP A 222 -2.95 -24.54 5.15
C TRP A 222 -3.09 -26.01 4.72
N TYR A 223 -2.05 -26.56 4.09
CA TYR A 223 -1.93 -27.94 3.69
C TYR A 223 -0.87 -28.70 4.49
N PRO A 224 -1.06 -30.00 4.78
CA PRO A 224 -0.03 -30.80 5.42
C PRO A 224 1.16 -31.01 4.47
N GLY A 225 2.37 -30.92 4.99
CA GLY A 225 3.59 -31.35 4.31
C GLY A 225 4.34 -32.36 5.16
N ARG A 226 5.40 -32.98 4.64
CA ARG A 226 6.16 -34.04 5.32
C ARG A 226 6.82 -33.58 6.62
N LYS A 227 7.36 -32.37 6.61
CA LYS A 227 8.08 -31.79 7.76
C LYS A 227 7.39 -30.57 8.37
N ARG A 228 6.56 -29.88 7.60
CA ARG A 228 5.85 -28.67 8.01
C ARG A 228 4.58 -28.50 7.19
N ARG A 229 3.65 -27.67 7.68
CA ARG A 229 2.50 -27.23 6.90
C ARG A 229 2.91 -26.22 5.84
N HIS A 230 2.19 -26.19 4.71
CA HIS A 230 2.33 -25.23 3.63
C HIS A 230 1.12 -24.32 3.58
N ARG A 231 1.33 -23.04 3.58
CA ARG A 231 0.27 -22.06 3.37
C ARG A 231 0.29 -21.61 1.92
N VAL A 232 -0.88 -21.49 1.33
CA VAL A 232 -1.07 -21.12 -0.08
C VAL A 232 -1.91 -19.86 -0.17
N ASP A 233 -1.64 -18.98 -1.16
CA ASP A 233 -2.30 -17.68 -1.26
C ASP A 233 -3.78 -17.83 -1.64
N PHE A 234 -4.09 -18.71 -2.60
CA PHE A 234 -5.43 -18.93 -3.15
C PHE A 234 -5.75 -20.40 -3.24
N ASP A 235 -6.94 -20.78 -2.81
CA ASP A 235 -7.43 -22.15 -2.88
C ASP A 235 -8.84 -22.23 -3.47
N TRP A 236 -9.04 -23.07 -4.48
CA TRP A 236 -10.33 -23.41 -5.05
C TRP A 236 -10.69 -24.86 -4.70
N GLY A 237 -11.29 -25.01 -3.53
CA GLY A 237 -11.89 -26.26 -3.08
C GLY A 237 -10.90 -27.42 -2.91
N GLY A 238 -9.67 -27.18 -2.55
CA GLY A 238 -8.66 -28.21 -2.31
C GLY A 238 -8.25 -28.98 -3.57
N ARG A 239 -8.36 -28.36 -4.74
CA ARG A 239 -8.02 -28.98 -6.03
C ARG A 239 -7.13 -28.09 -6.90
N LEU A 240 -7.35 -26.79 -6.89
CA LEU A 240 -6.54 -25.80 -7.59
C LEU A 240 -5.97 -24.80 -6.58
N ILE A 241 -4.66 -24.62 -6.63
CA ILE A 241 -3.91 -23.65 -5.81
C ILE A 241 -3.36 -22.58 -6.73
N GLY A 242 -3.56 -21.31 -6.35
CA GLY A 242 -2.94 -20.16 -6.98
C GLY A 242 -1.91 -19.51 -6.06
N GLU A 243 -0.80 -19.06 -6.60
CA GLU A 243 0.23 -18.34 -5.85
C GLU A 243 0.64 -17.08 -6.60
N PHE A 244 0.66 -15.96 -5.90
CA PHE A 244 1.16 -14.72 -6.43
C PHE A 244 2.64 -14.56 -6.05
N ASP A 245 3.52 -14.65 -7.04
CA ASP A 245 4.95 -14.42 -6.87
C ASP A 245 5.30 -12.95 -7.12
N GLY A 246 5.36 -12.17 -6.05
CA GLY A 246 5.94 -10.83 -6.12
C GLY A 246 7.41 -10.90 -6.52
N LEU A 247 7.88 -10.03 -7.42
CA LEU A 247 9.24 -9.97 -7.97
C LEU A 247 10.40 -9.98 -6.94
N ARG A 248 10.09 -10.00 -5.63
CA ARG A 248 11.05 -9.88 -4.53
C ARG A 248 11.28 -11.15 -3.71
N LYS A 249 10.55 -12.25 -3.96
CA LYS A 249 10.62 -13.43 -3.09
C LYS A 249 12.03 -14.03 -3.02
N TYR A 250 12.78 -14.10 -4.14
CA TYR A 250 14.07 -14.78 -4.16
C TYR A 250 15.19 -14.10 -3.37
N GLN A 251 15.11 -12.80 -3.10
CA GLN A 251 16.15 -12.10 -2.31
C GLN A 251 15.72 -11.81 -0.86
N ARG A 252 14.40 -11.74 -0.59
CA ARG A 252 13.85 -11.42 0.73
C ARG A 252 13.57 -12.64 1.59
N ASP A 253 13.26 -13.79 0.97
CA ASP A 253 12.88 -15.03 1.65
C ASP A 253 14.06 -15.99 1.85
N LEU A 254 15.28 -15.54 1.63
CA LEU A 254 16.47 -16.27 2.02
C LEU A 254 16.52 -16.34 3.55
N ARG A 255 16.63 -17.56 4.09
CA ARG A 255 16.93 -17.75 5.51
C ARG A 255 18.34 -17.27 5.80
N PRO A 256 18.69 -16.95 7.06
CA PRO A 256 20.07 -16.73 7.42
C PRO A 256 20.93 -17.88 6.86
N ASP A 257 21.99 -17.55 6.16
CA ASP A 257 22.95 -18.49 5.54
C ASP A 257 22.40 -19.38 4.39
N GLU A 258 21.19 -19.10 3.88
CA GLU A 258 20.62 -19.83 2.74
C GLU A 258 21.10 -19.24 1.40
N THR A 259 21.60 -20.07 0.51
CA THR A 259 21.91 -19.67 -0.87
C THR A 259 20.65 -19.61 -1.73
N VAL A 260 20.67 -18.84 -2.83
CA VAL A 260 19.58 -18.77 -3.81
C VAL A 260 19.22 -20.16 -4.34
N THR A 261 20.22 -21.02 -4.60
CA THR A 261 20.00 -22.40 -5.06
C THR A 261 19.24 -23.23 -4.03
N GLN A 262 19.58 -23.09 -2.75
CA GLN A 262 18.86 -23.79 -1.67
C GLN A 262 17.42 -23.31 -1.52
N ALA A 263 17.18 -22.01 -1.67
CA ALA A 263 15.82 -21.45 -1.66
C ALA A 263 14.97 -22.00 -2.82
N VAL A 264 15.54 -22.07 -4.04
CA VAL A 264 14.87 -22.67 -5.21
C VAL A 264 14.57 -24.16 -4.99
N MET A 265 15.53 -24.93 -4.45
CA MET A 265 15.29 -26.34 -4.13
C MET A 265 14.21 -26.53 -3.07
N ARG A 266 14.20 -25.68 -2.05
CA ARG A 266 13.18 -25.70 -1.01
C ARG A 266 11.79 -25.42 -1.57
N GLU A 267 11.68 -24.46 -2.48
CA GLU A 267 10.41 -24.11 -3.11
C GLU A 267 9.92 -25.21 -4.05
N LYS A 268 10.83 -25.84 -4.82
CA LYS A 268 10.50 -27.01 -5.63
C LYS A 268 10.00 -28.18 -4.78
N ALA A 269 10.68 -28.49 -3.68
CA ALA A 269 10.24 -29.55 -2.77
C ALA A 269 8.86 -29.24 -2.16
N ARG A 270 8.56 -27.98 -1.83
CA ARG A 270 7.25 -27.54 -1.38
C ARG A 270 6.16 -27.78 -2.43
N GLU A 271 6.44 -27.42 -3.68
CA GLU A 271 5.52 -27.64 -4.78
C GLU A 271 5.27 -29.13 -5.05
N ASP A 272 6.33 -29.95 -5.02
CA ASP A 272 6.22 -31.40 -5.19
C ASP A 272 5.36 -32.03 -4.06
N GLU A 273 5.48 -31.55 -2.82
CA GLU A 273 4.63 -31.99 -1.70
C GLU A 273 3.15 -31.62 -1.91
N LEU A 274 2.85 -30.40 -2.37
CA LEU A 274 1.48 -29.97 -2.69
C LEU A 274 0.90 -30.81 -3.85
N ARG A 275 1.67 -31.07 -4.89
CA ARG A 275 1.26 -31.91 -6.03
C ARG A 275 1.02 -33.37 -5.62
N ALA A 276 1.80 -33.90 -4.68
CA ALA A 276 1.60 -35.26 -4.14
C ALA A 276 0.28 -35.39 -3.36
N LEU A 277 -0.31 -34.30 -2.89
CA LEU A 277 -1.67 -34.26 -2.32
C LEU A 277 -2.77 -34.19 -3.38
N GLY A 278 -2.43 -34.25 -4.66
CA GLY A 278 -3.38 -34.14 -5.77
C GLY A 278 -3.75 -32.68 -6.14
N LEU A 279 -3.02 -31.71 -5.63
CA LEU A 279 -3.29 -30.29 -5.88
C LEU A 279 -2.63 -29.85 -7.20
N MET A 280 -3.39 -29.15 -8.05
CA MET A 280 -2.83 -28.40 -9.16
C MET A 280 -2.35 -27.04 -8.66
N VAL A 281 -1.09 -26.72 -8.90
CA VAL A 281 -0.50 -25.43 -8.49
C VAL A 281 -0.24 -24.59 -9.73
N ILE A 282 -0.80 -23.37 -9.76
CA ILE A 282 -0.54 -22.35 -10.78
C ILE A 282 0.04 -21.12 -10.12
N ARG A 283 0.85 -20.36 -10.88
CA ARG A 283 1.53 -19.17 -10.38
C ARG A 283 1.46 -18.03 -11.37
N TRP A 284 1.48 -16.82 -10.85
CA TRP A 284 1.57 -15.61 -11.67
C TRP A 284 2.34 -14.51 -10.94
N ILE A 285 2.83 -13.59 -11.71
CA ILE A 285 3.66 -12.46 -11.27
C ILE A 285 2.97 -11.13 -11.65
N TRP A 286 3.56 -10.01 -11.23
CA TRP A 286 3.08 -8.67 -11.57
C TRP A 286 2.86 -8.48 -13.08
N ALA A 287 3.79 -8.95 -13.91
CA ALA A 287 3.68 -8.83 -15.36
C ALA A 287 2.45 -9.58 -15.95
N ASP A 288 1.98 -10.64 -15.27
CA ASP A 288 0.78 -11.37 -15.67
C ASP A 288 -0.49 -10.60 -15.30
N LEU A 289 -0.50 -9.96 -14.12
CA LEU A 289 -1.57 -9.06 -13.71
C LEU A 289 -1.68 -7.86 -14.65
N GLU A 290 -0.55 -7.21 -14.96
CA GLU A 290 -0.49 -6.08 -15.90
C GLU A 290 -1.01 -6.44 -17.29
N ALA A 291 -0.67 -7.62 -17.77
CA ALA A 291 -1.06 -8.11 -19.09
C ALA A 291 -2.45 -8.80 -19.13
N GLY A 292 -3.17 -8.86 -17.99
CA GLY A 292 -4.48 -9.51 -17.92
C GLY A 292 -4.45 -11.04 -18.15
N ARG A 293 -3.30 -11.69 -17.93
CA ARG A 293 -3.13 -13.13 -18.18
C ARG A 293 -3.65 -14.03 -17.05
N VAL A 294 -3.89 -13.48 -15.87
CA VAL A 294 -4.34 -14.25 -14.70
C VAL A 294 -5.74 -14.82 -14.91
N VAL A 295 -6.67 -14.00 -15.40
CA VAL A 295 -8.06 -14.45 -15.64
C VAL A 295 -8.15 -15.63 -16.62
N PRO A 296 -7.55 -15.59 -17.83
CA PRO A 296 -7.58 -16.72 -18.73
C PRO A 296 -6.88 -17.97 -18.15
N LEU A 297 -5.76 -17.80 -17.45
CA LEU A 297 -5.05 -18.89 -16.79
C LEU A 297 -5.95 -19.61 -15.76
N VAL A 298 -6.55 -18.86 -14.84
CA VAL A 298 -7.40 -19.43 -13.79
C VAL A 298 -8.66 -20.05 -14.39
N ARG A 299 -9.30 -19.39 -15.37
CA ARG A 299 -10.50 -19.91 -16.08
C ARG A 299 -10.23 -21.26 -16.74
N GLU A 300 -9.09 -21.41 -17.39
CA GLU A 300 -8.69 -22.68 -18.02
C GLU A 300 -8.62 -23.82 -17.00
N TRP A 301 -7.97 -23.59 -15.87
CA TRP A 301 -7.81 -24.63 -14.85
C TRP A 301 -9.11 -24.93 -14.09
N ILE A 302 -9.94 -23.90 -13.82
CA ILE A 302 -11.30 -24.10 -13.25
C ILE A 302 -12.12 -25.01 -14.18
N ALA A 303 -12.10 -24.75 -15.49
CA ALA A 303 -12.82 -25.59 -16.46
C ALA A 303 -12.27 -27.01 -16.53
N ARG A 304 -10.95 -27.20 -16.60
CA ARG A 304 -10.29 -28.52 -16.65
C ARG A 304 -10.58 -29.37 -15.41
N LEU A 305 -10.65 -28.73 -14.26
CA LEU A 305 -10.88 -29.38 -12.97
C LEU A 305 -12.36 -29.44 -12.59
N HIS A 306 -13.28 -28.96 -13.45
CA HIS A 306 -14.72 -28.88 -13.17
C HIS A 306 -15.03 -28.26 -11.81
N LEU A 307 -14.40 -27.11 -11.51
CA LEU A 307 -14.64 -26.31 -10.31
C LEU A 307 -15.74 -25.28 -10.64
N ALA A 308 -16.93 -25.45 -10.06
CA ALA A 308 -18.07 -24.56 -10.24
C ALA A 308 -18.09 -23.46 -9.14
#